data_13c27ea8fcc5e2b6c75b7044ab4e132e
#
_entry.id   13c27ea8fcc5e2b6c75b7044ab4e132e
#
_cell.length_a   1.000
_cell.length_b   1.000
_cell.length_c   1.000
_cell.angle_alpha   90.00
_cell.angle_beta   90.00
_cell.angle_gamma   90.00
#
_symmetry.space_group_name_H-M   'P 1'
#
loop_
_entity.id
_entity.type
_entity.pdbx_description
1 polymer ?
#
loop_
_entity_poly.entity_id
_entity_poly.type
_entity_poly.pdbx_seq_one_letter_code
_entity_poly.pdbx_strand_id
1 'polypeptide(L)'
;MKIYCKHLIHLLFPPRCPFCDGILLSSIFLPPKLVCDDCRGKLEYVGEPACKKCGKPLEDERREYCFDCARHAFDFAQGKALWVYRGAVKESIYRFKYHSRQEYAQFYGRELVRVYG
;
A
#
# COMPACT_ATOMS: atom_id res chain seq x y z
N MET A 1 8.36 -22.78 -20.85
CA MET A 1 7.20 -22.12 -21.47
C MET A 1 6.56 -21.05 -20.58
N LYS A 2 6.42 -21.28 -19.28
CA LYS A 2 5.81 -20.28 -18.38
C LYS A 2 6.59 -18.97 -18.29
N ILE A 3 7.91 -19.01 -18.45
CA ILE A 3 8.77 -17.82 -18.40
C ILE A 3 8.52 -16.91 -19.61
N TYR A 4 8.35 -17.48 -20.80
CA TYR A 4 8.10 -16.73 -22.03
C TYR A 4 6.73 -16.02 -22.00
N CYS A 5 5.71 -16.67 -21.43
CA CYS A 5 4.38 -16.08 -21.31
C CYS A 5 4.38 -14.86 -20.39
N LYS A 6 5.15 -14.92 -19.28
CA LYS A 6 5.29 -13.77 -18.37
C LYS A 6 5.97 -12.59 -19.04
N HIS A 7 7.03 -12.83 -19.80
CA HIS A 7 7.75 -11.77 -20.51
C HIS A 7 6.89 -11.16 -21.62
N LEU A 8 6.14 -11.98 -22.35
CA LEU A 8 5.25 -11.49 -23.38
C LEU A 8 4.11 -10.66 -22.79
N ILE A 9 3.54 -11.10 -21.68
CA ILE A 9 2.49 -10.35 -20.98
C ILE A 9 3.03 -9.02 -20.48
N HIS A 10 4.25 -8.98 -19.94
CA HIS A 10 4.87 -7.75 -19.47
C HIS A 10 5.22 -6.79 -20.60
N LEU A 11 5.46 -7.29 -21.83
CA LEU A 11 5.68 -6.46 -22.99
C LEU A 11 4.39 -5.82 -23.49
N LEU A 12 3.29 -6.57 -23.49
CA LEU A 12 1.99 -6.09 -23.93
C LEU A 12 1.27 -5.28 -22.86
N PHE A 13 1.43 -5.68 -21.59
CA PHE A 13 0.80 -5.04 -20.45
C PHE A 13 1.86 -4.80 -19.38
N PRO A 14 2.70 -3.76 -19.55
CA PRO A 14 3.77 -3.50 -18.59
C PRO A 14 3.19 -3.18 -17.21
N PRO A 15 3.85 -3.64 -16.11
CA PRO A 15 3.39 -3.31 -14.77
C PRO A 15 3.46 -1.80 -14.54
N ARG A 16 2.52 -1.30 -13.75
CA ARG A 16 2.43 0.13 -13.44
C ARG A 16 2.64 0.37 -11.96
N CYS A 17 3.25 1.51 -11.65
CA CYS A 17 3.43 1.93 -10.26
C CYS A 17 2.06 2.17 -9.60
N PRO A 18 1.79 1.59 -8.41
CA PRO A 18 0.50 1.76 -7.74
C PRO A 18 0.17 3.21 -7.36
N PHE A 19 1.17 4.08 -7.29
CA PHE A 19 0.98 5.45 -6.79
C PHE A 19 0.92 6.51 -7.88
N CYS A 20 1.75 6.41 -8.90
CA CYS A 20 1.75 7.38 -10.01
C CYS A 20 1.17 6.83 -11.31
N ASP A 21 0.89 5.54 -11.35
CA ASP A 21 0.40 4.80 -12.52
C ASP A 21 1.38 4.84 -13.70
N GLY A 22 2.63 5.20 -13.44
CA GLY A 22 3.68 5.20 -14.45
C GLY A 22 4.13 3.78 -14.79
N ILE A 23 4.68 3.60 -15.99
CA ILE A 23 5.15 2.29 -16.44
C ILE A 23 6.42 1.92 -15.69
N LEU A 24 6.44 0.71 -15.12
CA LEU A 24 7.62 0.16 -14.46
C LEU A 24 8.44 -0.63 -15.49
N LEU A 25 9.68 -0.19 -15.69
CA LEU A 25 10.59 -0.90 -16.57
C LEU A 25 11.18 -2.10 -15.82
N SER A 26 10.94 -3.28 -16.33
CA SER A 26 11.54 -4.50 -15.79
C SER A 26 12.49 -5.10 -16.81
N SER A 27 13.69 -5.49 -16.34
CA SER A 27 14.66 -6.20 -17.15
C SER A 27 14.52 -7.71 -16.89
N ILE A 28 14.85 -8.52 -17.90
CA ILE A 28 14.92 -9.99 -17.73
C ILE A 28 15.93 -10.40 -16.67
N PHE A 29 16.93 -9.55 -16.43
CA PHE A 29 18.04 -9.83 -15.53
C PHE A 29 17.84 -9.28 -14.12
N LEU A 30 16.81 -8.44 -13.91
CA LEU A 30 16.53 -7.81 -12.62
C LEU A 30 15.16 -8.23 -12.12
N PRO A 31 14.99 -8.37 -10.79
CA PRO A 31 13.66 -8.66 -10.24
C PRO A 31 12.70 -7.52 -10.58
N PRO A 32 11.43 -7.82 -10.88
CA PRO A 32 10.48 -6.77 -11.23
C PRO A 32 10.24 -5.83 -10.05
N LYS A 33 10.33 -4.53 -10.32
CA LYS A 33 9.98 -3.52 -9.34
C LYS A 33 8.46 -3.41 -9.28
N LEU A 34 7.91 -3.30 -8.08
CA LEU A 34 6.47 -3.15 -7.87
C LEU A 34 6.06 -1.69 -7.66
N VAL A 35 7.02 -0.81 -7.43
CA VAL A 35 6.81 0.63 -7.22
C VAL A 35 8.01 1.39 -7.76
N CYS A 36 7.80 2.58 -8.31
CA CYS A 36 8.91 3.40 -8.77
C CYS A 36 9.63 4.03 -7.58
N ASP A 37 10.90 4.36 -7.77
CA ASP A 37 11.74 4.87 -6.68
C ASP A 37 11.25 6.21 -6.13
N ASP A 38 10.74 7.09 -7.01
CA ASP A 38 10.21 8.39 -6.59
C ASP A 38 9.00 8.24 -5.66
N CYS A 39 8.08 7.36 -5.99
CA CYS A 39 6.90 7.13 -5.18
C CYS A 39 7.24 6.42 -3.87
N ARG A 40 8.21 5.50 -3.90
CA ARG A 40 8.64 4.83 -2.66
C ARG A 40 9.16 5.85 -1.65
N GLY A 41 9.87 6.87 -2.09
CA GLY A 41 10.38 7.93 -1.21
C GLY A 41 9.30 8.87 -0.69
N LYS A 42 8.11 8.88 -1.29
CA LYS A 42 7.00 9.74 -0.88
C LYS A 42 5.98 9.06 0.02
N LEU A 43 6.15 7.76 0.30
CA LEU A 43 5.23 7.02 1.14
C LEU A 43 5.39 7.44 2.61
N GLU A 44 4.26 7.76 3.24
CA GLU A 44 4.22 8.08 4.66
C GLU A 44 3.70 6.87 5.44
N TYR A 45 4.57 6.23 6.18
CA TYR A 45 4.18 5.09 7.02
C TYR A 45 3.60 5.60 8.34
N VAL A 46 2.58 4.88 8.82
CA VAL A 46 2.01 5.19 10.12
C VAL A 46 2.95 4.69 11.20
N GLY A 47 3.44 5.63 12.03
CA GLY A 47 4.28 5.31 13.19
C GLY A 47 3.56 5.68 14.47
N GLU A 48 4.32 5.79 15.55
CA GLU A 48 3.78 6.27 16.83
C GLU A 48 3.68 7.80 16.82
N PRO A 49 2.64 8.42 17.44
CA PRO A 49 1.53 7.73 18.11
C PRO A 49 0.45 7.25 17.14
N ALA A 50 -0.12 6.10 17.44
CA ALA A 50 -1.19 5.51 16.64
C ALA A 50 -2.27 4.93 17.56
N CYS A 51 -3.52 4.90 17.06
CA CYS A 51 -4.62 4.34 17.81
C CYS A 51 -4.39 2.85 18.10
N LYS A 52 -4.48 2.47 19.36
CA LYS A 52 -4.25 1.08 19.77
C LYS A 52 -5.32 0.12 19.26
N LYS A 53 -6.47 0.63 18.83
CA LYS A 53 -7.56 -0.21 18.33
C LYS A 53 -7.52 -0.38 16.81
N CYS A 54 -7.51 0.73 16.05
CA CYS A 54 -7.61 0.69 14.60
C CYS A 54 -6.30 1.02 13.86
N GLY A 55 -5.28 1.51 14.56
CA GLY A 55 -4.00 1.85 13.97
C GLY A 55 -3.94 3.22 13.30
N LYS A 56 -5.01 4.00 13.36
CA LYS A 56 -5.03 5.34 12.77
C LYS A 56 -3.99 6.25 13.43
N PRO A 57 -3.26 7.08 12.66
CA PRO A 57 -2.30 8.00 13.27
C PRO A 57 -3.00 9.01 14.20
N LEU A 58 -2.39 9.27 15.34
CA LEU A 58 -2.87 10.22 16.34
C LEU A 58 -2.00 11.47 16.32
N GLU A 59 -2.62 12.64 16.54
CA GLU A 59 -1.91 13.90 16.60
C GLU A 59 -1.31 14.16 17.99
N ASP A 60 -1.87 13.53 19.03
CA ASP A 60 -1.48 13.72 20.42
C ASP A 60 -0.95 12.41 21.02
N GLU A 61 0.30 12.45 21.50
CA GLU A 61 0.95 11.29 22.12
C GLU A 61 0.26 10.82 23.41
N ARG A 62 -0.54 11.69 24.05
CA ARG A 62 -1.28 11.37 25.26
C ARG A 62 -2.50 10.50 25.01
N ARG A 63 -2.98 10.46 23.75
CA ARG A 63 -4.15 9.67 23.40
C ARG A 63 -3.74 8.25 23.02
N GLU A 64 -4.48 7.29 23.52
CA GLU A 64 -4.29 5.88 23.18
C GLU A 64 -5.22 5.44 22.05
N TYR A 65 -6.37 6.10 21.91
CA TYR A 65 -7.41 5.77 20.94
C TYR A 65 -7.84 7.00 20.16
N CYS A 66 -8.18 6.78 18.87
CA CYS A 66 -8.73 7.86 18.07
C CYS A 66 -10.15 8.21 18.54
N PHE A 67 -10.68 9.32 18.05
CA PHE A 67 -12.00 9.81 18.46
C PHE A 67 -13.09 8.75 18.26
N ASP A 68 -13.09 8.08 17.12
CA ASP A 68 -14.11 7.07 16.81
C ASP A 68 -13.99 5.83 17.70
N CYS A 69 -12.78 5.33 17.91
CA CYS A 69 -12.57 4.14 18.75
C CYS A 69 -12.82 4.41 20.24
N ALA A 70 -12.62 5.64 20.69
CA ALA A 70 -12.93 6.03 22.06
C ALA A 70 -14.44 6.08 22.31
N ARG A 71 -15.25 6.30 21.28
CA ARG A 71 -16.71 6.45 21.39
C ARG A 71 -17.50 5.22 21.04
N HIS A 72 -16.93 4.29 20.27
CA HIS A 72 -17.63 3.10 19.77
C HIS A 72 -16.90 1.83 20.17
N ALA A 73 -17.68 0.82 20.58
CA ALA A 73 -17.16 -0.51 20.84
C ALA A 73 -17.23 -1.32 19.54
N PHE A 74 -16.13 -1.37 18.82
CA PHE A 74 -16.04 -2.17 17.60
C PHE A 74 -15.75 -3.64 17.94
N ASP A 75 -16.25 -4.54 17.11
CA ASP A 75 -16.16 -5.99 17.36
C ASP A 75 -14.77 -6.58 17.14
N PHE A 76 -13.92 -5.93 16.35
CA PHE A 76 -12.57 -6.43 16.10
C PHE A 76 -11.65 -6.18 17.30
N ALA A 77 -10.64 -7.05 17.50
CA ALA A 77 -9.69 -6.91 18.60
C ALA A 77 -8.69 -5.77 18.37
N GLN A 78 -8.05 -5.75 17.22
CA GLN A 78 -7.06 -4.72 16.88
C GLN A 78 -6.90 -4.63 15.36
N GLY A 79 -6.77 -3.40 14.86
CA GLY A 79 -6.39 -3.11 13.50
C GLY A 79 -5.04 -2.43 13.45
N LYS A 80 -4.37 -2.51 12.31
CA LYS A 80 -3.12 -1.79 12.06
C LYS A 80 -3.20 -1.10 10.72
N ALA A 81 -2.58 0.06 10.60
CA ALA A 81 -2.51 0.80 9.36
C ALA A 81 -1.08 0.86 8.88
N LEU A 82 -0.88 0.73 7.58
CA LEU A 82 0.44 0.74 6.97
C LEU A 82 0.87 2.16 6.59
N TRP A 83 0.00 2.87 5.86
CA TRP A 83 0.29 4.21 5.36
C TRP A 83 -0.74 5.23 5.83
N VAL A 84 -0.30 6.50 5.88
CA VAL A 84 -1.22 7.61 6.10
C VAL A 84 -2.09 7.78 4.85
N TYR A 85 -3.41 7.82 5.03
CA TYR A 85 -4.39 7.86 3.94
C TYR A 85 -4.55 9.29 3.41
N ARG A 86 -3.63 9.70 2.55
CA ARG A 86 -3.68 10.99 1.87
C ARG A 86 -2.80 10.99 0.62
N GLY A 87 -3.02 11.95 -0.27
CA GLY A 87 -2.21 12.14 -1.47
C GLY A 87 -2.17 10.90 -2.36
N ALA A 88 -0.96 10.47 -2.70
CA ALA A 88 -0.75 9.35 -3.62
C ALA A 88 -1.33 8.03 -3.11
N VAL A 89 -1.31 7.79 -1.80
CA VAL A 89 -1.90 6.59 -1.19
C VAL A 89 -3.41 6.57 -1.42
N LYS A 90 -4.07 7.70 -1.20
CA LYS A 90 -5.51 7.82 -1.41
C LYS A 90 -5.88 7.56 -2.87
N GLU A 91 -5.15 8.12 -3.80
CA GLU A 91 -5.37 7.90 -5.24
C GLU A 91 -5.11 6.46 -5.65
N SER A 92 -4.08 5.83 -5.11
CA SER A 92 -3.76 4.43 -5.38
C SER A 92 -4.91 3.51 -4.95
N ILE A 93 -5.41 3.69 -3.73
CA ILE A 93 -6.51 2.88 -3.21
C ILE A 93 -7.78 3.10 -4.01
N TYR A 94 -8.03 4.34 -4.43
CA TYR A 94 -9.17 4.66 -5.29
C TYR A 94 -9.12 3.90 -6.61
N ARG A 95 -7.96 3.92 -7.29
CA ARG A 95 -7.78 3.17 -8.53
C ARG A 95 -7.91 1.66 -8.32
N PHE A 96 -7.36 1.16 -7.21
CA PHE A 96 -7.47 -0.25 -6.86
C PHE A 96 -8.94 -0.69 -6.71
N LYS A 97 -9.75 0.14 -6.04
CA LYS A 97 -11.15 -0.19 -5.78
C LYS A 97 -12.06 0.02 -7.00
N TYR A 98 -11.86 1.10 -7.76
CA TYR A 98 -12.83 1.55 -8.76
C TYR A 98 -12.36 1.50 -10.20
N HIS A 99 -11.08 1.28 -10.45
CA HIS A 99 -10.50 1.23 -11.79
C HIS A 99 -9.88 -0.13 -12.11
N SER A 100 -10.27 -1.17 -11.40
CA SER A 100 -9.85 -2.57 -11.63
C SER A 100 -8.34 -2.77 -11.65
N ARG A 101 -7.61 -2.01 -10.83
CA ARG A 101 -6.15 -2.13 -10.71
C ARG A 101 -5.78 -3.19 -9.66
N GLN A 102 -6.25 -4.41 -9.86
CA GLN A 102 -6.04 -5.52 -8.91
C GLN A 102 -4.56 -5.89 -8.75
N GLU A 103 -3.74 -5.60 -9.74
CA GLU A 103 -2.29 -5.85 -9.69
C GLU A 103 -1.59 -5.08 -8.57
N TYR A 104 -2.17 -4.01 -8.08
CA TYR A 104 -1.61 -3.24 -6.96
C TYR A 104 -1.59 -4.05 -5.65
N ALA A 105 -2.47 -5.05 -5.54
CA ALA A 105 -2.56 -5.88 -4.34
C ALA A 105 -1.26 -6.62 -4.03
N GLN A 106 -0.48 -6.96 -5.03
CA GLN A 106 0.81 -7.62 -4.84
C GLN A 106 1.78 -6.73 -4.05
N PHE A 107 1.85 -5.45 -4.39
CA PHE A 107 2.68 -4.49 -3.66
C PHE A 107 2.15 -4.26 -2.26
N TYR A 108 0.84 -4.07 -2.12
CA TYR A 108 0.23 -3.87 -0.81
C TYR A 108 0.49 -5.04 0.12
N GLY A 109 0.34 -6.27 -0.38
CA GLY A 109 0.60 -7.47 0.40
C GLY A 109 2.06 -7.61 0.83
N ARG A 110 3.00 -7.32 -0.07
CA ARG A 110 4.43 -7.35 0.25
C ARG A 110 4.80 -6.35 1.35
N GLU A 111 4.25 -5.14 1.28
CA GLU A 111 4.52 -4.12 2.29
C GLU A 111 3.95 -4.48 3.65
N LEU A 112 2.75 -5.06 3.68
CA LEU A 112 2.15 -5.53 4.93
C LEU A 112 2.98 -6.62 5.58
N VAL A 113 3.47 -7.58 4.80
CA VAL A 113 4.33 -8.64 5.30
C VAL A 113 5.67 -8.09 5.79
N ARG A 114 6.26 -7.13 5.06
CA ARG A 114 7.53 -6.53 5.44
C ARG A 114 7.45 -5.79 6.77
N VAL A 115 6.35 -5.07 7.01
CA VAL A 115 6.19 -4.21 8.19
C VAL A 115 5.63 -4.98 9.38
N TYR A 116 4.65 -5.87 9.17
CA TYR A 116 3.91 -6.54 10.23
C TYR A 116 4.01 -8.07 10.22
N GLY A 117 4.63 -8.62 9.20
CA GLY A 117 4.83 -10.07 9.08
C GLY A 117 5.94 -10.65 9.93
#